data_34aa1261a242f9ee46686b6152231f18
#
_entry.id   34aa1261a242f9ee46686b6152231f18
#
_cell.length_a   1.000
_cell.length_b   1.000
_cell.length_c   1.000
_cell.angle_alpha   90.00
_cell.angle_beta   90.00
_cell.angle_gamma   90.00
#
_symmetry.space_group_name_H-M   'P 1'
#
loop_
_entity.id
_entity.type
_entity.pdbx_description
1 polymer ?
#
loop_
_entity_poly.entity_id
_entity_poly.type
_entity_poly.pdbx_seq_one_letter_code
_entity_poly.pdbx_strand_id
1 'polypeptide(L)'
;EFRFDLQGESVNKFNRATIEDFKAAIEAVKADSTIKGLVVTSGKSTFIVGADITEFGENFAQGEQAIVDWALPVHDIFNAFEDLEIPKVAAINGMALGGGFEMCLVCDYRVMSEAAQVGLPEIKLGIYPGFGGTVRLSRVIGIDNAVEWMAMAVPKKPAAALKDGAVDAVVAADKLTDAAIDLVKQALAGRVDWKAKRQEKLDPIKLNPLEQMMAFNTAKGAVLAKANPAQYPAPKLLLDSLQAGASSTRDDALKAEAQGFAKAAITPQAGALIGLFINDQVVKKTAKKYEKGAHPVNQAAVLGAGIMGGDRKSTRL
;
A
#
# COMPACT_ATOMS: atom_id res chain seq x y z
N GLU A 1 -0.22 -16.54 15.00
CA GLU A 1 -0.27 -15.08 14.76
C GLU A 1 1.07 -14.62 14.18
N PHE A 2 1.03 -13.80 13.14
CA PHE A 2 2.18 -13.11 12.57
C PHE A 2 1.98 -11.60 12.82
N ARG A 3 2.64 -11.08 13.86
CA ARG A 3 2.31 -9.76 14.40
C ARG A 3 3.40 -8.74 14.11
N PHE A 4 3.04 -7.63 13.47
CA PHE A 4 3.88 -6.44 13.34
C PHE A 4 3.72 -5.55 14.57
N ASP A 5 4.82 -5.27 15.26
CA ASP A 5 4.83 -4.40 16.45
C ASP A 5 6.19 -3.73 16.63
N LEU A 6 6.48 -2.75 15.75
CA LEU A 6 7.76 -2.05 15.71
C LEU A 6 8.01 -1.31 17.03
N GLN A 7 9.02 -1.75 17.78
CA GLN A 7 9.32 -1.23 19.10
C GLN A 7 9.84 0.21 19.03
N GLY A 8 9.41 1.06 19.99
CA GLY A 8 9.80 2.47 20.04
C GLY A 8 9.09 3.40 19.05
N GLU A 9 8.27 2.86 18.15
CA GLU A 9 7.52 3.62 17.15
C GLU A 9 6.02 3.60 17.43
N SER A 10 5.33 4.69 17.11
CA SER A 10 3.88 4.79 17.28
C SER A 10 3.09 4.06 16.19
N VAL A 11 3.74 3.73 15.08
CA VAL A 11 3.15 3.05 13.92
C VAL A 11 4.10 1.97 13.40
N ASN A 12 3.57 0.96 12.73
CA ASN A 12 4.37 0.02 11.96
C ASN A 12 4.68 0.61 10.57
N LYS A 13 5.91 0.45 10.13
CA LYS A 13 6.41 0.84 8.79
C LYS A 13 7.46 -0.17 8.34
N PHE A 14 7.65 -0.30 7.04
CA PHE A 14 8.75 -1.08 6.49
C PHE A 14 10.00 -0.20 6.38
N ASN A 15 10.91 -0.38 7.30
CA ASN A 15 12.30 0.08 7.24
C ASN A 15 13.21 -1.15 7.05
N ARG A 16 14.52 -0.94 6.91
CA ARG A 16 15.49 -2.03 6.73
C ARG A 16 15.37 -3.10 7.81
N ALA A 17 15.30 -2.69 9.08
CA ALA A 17 15.18 -3.64 10.20
C ALA A 17 13.90 -4.48 10.12
N THR A 18 12.76 -3.83 9.84
CA THR A 18 11.47 -4.55 9.70
C THR A 18 11.48 -5.53 8.52
N ILE A 19 12.14 -5.20 7.41
CA ILE A 19 12.29 -6.11 6.26
C ILE A 19 13.14 -7.33 6.64
N GLU A 20 14.25 -7.14 7.35
CA GLU A 20 15.10 -8.24 7.81
C GLU A 20 14.37 -9.12 8.85
N ASP A 21 13.66 -8.53 9.81
CA ASP A 21 12.84 -9.26 10.77
C ASP A 21 11.72 -10.04 10.06
N PHE A 22 11.10 -9.44 9.03
CA PHE A 22 10.08 -10.10 8.23
C PHE A 22 10.64 -11.32 7.51
N LYS A 23 11.81 -11.19 6.89
CA LYS A 23 12.54 -12.30 6.27
C LYS A 23 12.85 -13.43 7.26
N ALA A 24 13.41 -13.08 8.42
CA ALA A 24 13.73 -14.06 9.47
C ALA A 24 12.48 -14.78 9.98
N ALA A 25 11.36 -14.06 10.15
CA ALA A 25 10.10 -14.65 10.57
C ALA A 25 9.50 -15.61 9.53
N ILE A 26 9.65 -15.31 8.21
CA ILE A 26 9.27 -16.24 7.13
C ILE A 26 10.05 -17.55 7.24
N GLU A 27 11.36 -17.48 7.45
CA GLU A 27 12.19 -18.68 7.59
C GLU A 27 11.82 -19.48 8.85
N ALA A 28 11.49 -18.81 9.94
CA ALA A 28 11.00 -19.49 11.15
C ALA A 28 9.66 -20.22 10.90
N VAL A 29 8.74 -19.60 10.13
CA VAL A 29 7.47 -20.25 9.73
C VAL A 29 7.73 -21.46 8.83
N LYS A 30 8.66 -21.37 7.88
CA LYS A 30 9.03 -22.50 7.00
C LYS A 30 9.62 -23.67 7.80
N ALA A 31 10.39 -23.39 8.84
CA ALA A 31 11.04 -24.40 9.67
C ALA A 31 10.08 -25.14 10.61
N ASP A 32 8.93 -24.54 10.94
CA ASP A 32 7.95 -25.12 11.87
C ASP A 32 6.76 -25.74 11.14
N SER A 33 6.82 -27.03 10.89
CA SER A 33 5.75 -27.79 10.23
C SER A 33 4.45 -27.90 11.04
N THR A 34 4.42 -27.46 12.30
CA THR A 34 3.20 -27.43 13.12
C THR A 34 2.31 -26.26 12.77
N ILE A 35 2.85 -25.20 12.18
CA ILE A 35 2.10 -24.05 11.70
C ILE A 35 1.29 -24.44 10.45
N LYS A 36 -0.03 -24.34 10.54
CA LYS A 36 -0.93 -24.72 9.45
C LYS A 36 -1.60 -23.54 8.74
N GLY A 37 -1.49 -22.33 9.29
CA GLY A 37 -2.03 -21.12 8.71
C GLY A 37 -1.59 -19.89 9.49
N LEU A 38 -1.70 -18.71 8.91
CA LEU A 38 -1.27 -17.46 9.52
C LEU A 38 -2.40 -16.41 9.54
N VAL A 39 -2.50 -15.70 10.65
CA VAL A 39 -3.21 -14.42 10.74
C VAL A 39 -2.18 -13.33 10.91
N VAL A 40 -2.15 -12.39 9.97
CA VAL A 40 -1.26 -11.21 10.03
C VAL A 40 -1.97 -10.09 10.78
N THR A 41 -1.34 -9.60 11.85
CA THR A 41 -1.92 -8.60 12.76
C THR A 41 -0.97 -7.44 13.01
N SER A 42 -1.48 -6.41 13.69
CA SER A 42 -0.68 -5.26 14.16
C SER A 42 -0.85 -5.08 15.66
N GLY A 43 0.26 -4.80 16.34
CA GLY A 43 0.28 -4.37 17.74
C GLY A 43 -0.01 -2.89 17.95
N LYS A 44 -0.27 -2.13 16.88
CA LYS A 44 -0.53 -0.68 16.92
C LYS A 44 -2.00 -0.38 16.58
N SER A 45 -2.42 0.87 16.80
CA SER A 45 -3.75 1.35 16.39
C SER A 45 -3.93 1.43 14.87
N THR A 46 -2.83 1.55 14.12
CA THR A 46 -2.78 1.40 12.66
C THR A 46 -2.32 -0.02 12.29
N PHE A 47 -2.56 -0.46 11.06
CA PHE A 47 -1.99 -1.72 10.58
C PHE A 47 -0.50 -1.53 10.24
N ILE A 48 -0.18 -1.09 9.03
CA ILE A 48 1.16 -0.68 8.59
C ILE A 48 0.98 0.52 7.67
N VAL A 49 1.71 1.61 7.89
CA VAL A 49 1.50 2.88 7.18
C VAL A 49 2.44 3.10 5.97
N GLY A 50 3.06 2.05 5.47
CA GLY A 50 3.91 2.08 4.29
C GLY A 50 5.38 1.83 4.59
N ALA A 51 6.24 2.15 3.63
CA ALA A 51 7.69 2.12 3.78
C ALA A 51 8.19 3.37 4.52
N ASP A 52 9.36 3.26 5.15
CA ASP A 52 10.02 4.42 5.76
C ASP A 52 10.65 5.30 4.67
N ILE A 53 9.95 6.36 4.32
CA ILE A 53 10.35 7.27 3.24
C ILE A 53 11.68 8.00 3.58
N THR A 54 12.06 8.08 4.84
CA THR A 54 13.32 8.72 5.24
C THR A 54 14.55 7.93 4.79
N GLU A 55 14.40 6.62 4.53
CA GLU A 55 15.46 5.76 4.00
C GLU A 55 15.59 5.84 2.47
N PHE A 56 14.62 6.45 1.76
CA PHE A 56 14.63 6.51 0.29
C PHE A 56 15.71 7.42 -0.29
N GLY A 57 16.05 8.52 0.41
CA GLY A 57 16.96 9.55 -0.11
C GLY A 57 18.33 9.00 -0.50
N GLU A 58 18.93 8.15 0.32
CA GLU A 58 20.24 7.55 0.06
C GLU A 58 20.19 6.56 -1.12
N ASN A 59 19.13 5.75 -1.19
CA ASN A 59 18.97 4.78 -2.27
C ASN A 59 18.67 5.46 -3.61
N PHE A 60 17.81 6.48 -3.62
CA PHE A 60 17.41 7.17 -4.85
C PHE A 60 18.55 8.02 -5.45
N ALA A 61 19.46 8.53 -4.61
CA ALA A 61 20.64 9.26 -5.05
C ALA A 61 21.66 8.39 -5.83
N GLN A 62 21.60 7.06 -5.68
CA GLN A 62 22.52 6.14 -6.36
C GLN A 62 22.12 5.80 -7.79
N GLY A 63 20.95 6.24 -8.24
CA GLY A 63 20.46 6.09 -9.61
C GLY A 63 19.55 4.88 -9.83
N GLU A 64 19.04 4.76 -11.05
CA GLU A 64 17.98 3.82 -11.43
C GLU A 64 18.33 2.36 -11.10
N GLN A 65 19.53 1.90 -11.47
CA GLN A 65 19.93 0.51 -11.25
C GLN A 65 20.00 0.15 -9.76
N ALA A 66 20.52 1.05 -8.92
CA ALA A 66 20.58 0.80 -7.48
C ALA A 66 19.19 0.67 -6.84
N ILE A 67 18.20 1.40 -7.36
CA ILE A 67 16.81 1.28 -6.91
C ILE A 67 16.23 -0.07 -7.32
N VAL A 68 16.48 -0.53 -8.54
CA VAL A 68 16.06 -1.86 -8.99
C VAL A 68 16.71 -2.95 -8.14
N ASP A 69 18.02 -2.86 -7.89
CA ASP A 69 18.79 -3.83 -7.10
C ASP A 69 18.33 -3.85 -5.62
N TRP A 70 17.76 -2.75 -5.13
CA TRP A 70 17.13 -2.69 -3.81
C TRP A 70 15.71 -3.26 -3.82
N ALA A 71 14.89 -2.96 -4.84
CA ALA A 71 13.48 -3.34 -4.89
C ALA A 71 13.28 -4.85 -5.12
N LEU A 72 14.07 -5.47 -6.00
CA LEU A 72 13.92 -6.90 -6.33
C LEU A 72 14.09 -7.82 -5.11
N PRO A 73 15.10 -7.69 -4.23
CA PRO A 73 15.19 -8.47 -3.01
C PRO A 73 13.99 -8.29 -2.06
N VAL A 74 13.39 -7.09 -2.02
CA VAL A 74 12.17 -6.86 -1.23
C VAL A 74 10.99 -7.62 -1.86
N HIS A 75 10.85 -7.59 -3.18
CA HIS A 75 9.86 -8.41 -3.87
C HIS A 75 10.04 -9.91 -3.57
N ASP A 76 11.27 -10.41 -3.55
CA ASP A 76 11.57 -11.82 -3.24
C ASP A 76 11.11 -12.18 -1.82
N ILE A 77 11.29 -11.29 -0.84
CA ILE A 77 10.82 -11.50 0.55
C ILE A 77 9.28 -11.55 0.60
N PHE A 78 8.60 -10.60 -0.08
CA PHE A 78 7.13 -10.60 -0.15
C PHE A 78 6.61 -11.84 -0.89
N ASN A 79 7.26 -12.25 -1.99
CA ASN A 79 6.96 -13.49 -2.71
C ASN A 79 7.16 -14.72 -1.82
N ALA A 80 8.28 -14.79 -1.08
CA ALA A 80 8.56 -15.91 -0.17
C ALA A 80 7.47 -16.06 0.90
N PHE A 81 6.89 -14.95 1.38
CA PHE A 81 5.73 -14.99 2.28
C PHE A 81 4.46 -15.44 1.56
N GLU A 82 4.18 -14.87 0.37
CA GLU A 82 3.01 -15.24 -0.45
C GLU A 82 3.00 -16.72 -0.80
N ASP A 83 4.18 -17.29 -1.10
CA ASP A 83 4.34 -18.67 -1.57
C ASP A 83 4.38 -19.72 -0.45
N LEU A 84 4.30 -19.32 0.84
CA LEU A 84 4.16 -20.27 1.94
C LEU A 84 2.95 -21.21 1.72
N GLU A 85 3.15 -22.52 1.76
CA GLU A 85 2.14 -23.56 1.50
C GLU A 85 1.06 -23.69 2.59
N ILE A 86 0.68 -22.56 3.19
CA ILE A 86 -0.34 -22.43 4.21
C ILE A 86 -1.24 -21.24 3.94
N PRO A 87 -2.52 -21.24 4.32
CA PRO A 87 -3.41 -20.10 4.15
C PRO A 87 -3.00 -18.93 5.05
N LYS A 88 -3.10 -17.72 4.51
CA LYS A 88 -2.77 -16.46 5.19
C LYS A 88 -3.91 -15.47 5.11
N VAL A 89 -4.27 -14.89 6.23
CA VAL A 89 -5.33 -13.88 6.34
C VAL A 89 -4.77 -12.61 7.00
N ALA A 90 -4.93 -11.47 6.33
CA ALA A 90 -4.63 -10.17 6.93
C ALA A 90 -5.83 -9.69 7.77
N ALA A 91 -5.59 -9.39 9.05
CA ALA A 91 -6.56 -8.80 9.98
C ALA A 91 -6.29 -7.29 10.12
N ILE A 92 -6.92 -6.49 9.26
CA ILE A 92 -6.63 -5.06 9.07
C ILE A 92 -7.39 -4.25 10.12
N ASN A 93 -6.72 -3.89 11.21
CA ASN A 93 -7.32 -3.19 12.36
C ASN A 93 -7.42 -1.68 12.20
N GLY A 94 -6.63 -1.08 11.32
CA GLY A 94 -6.53 0.36 11.14
C GLY A 94 -6.01 0.73 9.74
N MET A 95 -5.28 1.84 9.62
CA MET A 95 -4.72 2.27 8.34
C MET A 95 -3.68 1.28 7.84
N ALA A 96 -3.91 0.71 6.64
CA ALA A 96 -2.95 -0.05 5.86
C ALA A 96 -2.71 0.69 4.53
N LEU A 97 -1.58 1.39 4.44
CA LEU A 97 -1.27 2.27 3.31
C LEU A 97 0.05 1.89 2.67
N GLY A 98 0.16 2.07 1.35
CA GLY A 98 1.39 1.78 0.61
C GLY A 98 1.88 0.36 0.86
N GLY A 99 3.15 0.19 1.19
CA GLY A 99 3.74 -1.11 1.54
C GLY A 99 2.94 -1.90 2.58
N GLY A 100 2.20 -1.20 3.45
CA GLY A 100 1.31 -1.86 4.42
C GLY A 100 0.08 -2.50 3.78
N PHE A 101 -0.48 -1.89 2.74
CA PHE A 101 -1.55 -2.54 1.99
C PHE A 101 -0.99 -3.59 1.02
N GLU A 102 0.21 -3.38 0.48
CA GLU A 102 0.94 -4.39 -0.31
C GLU A 102 1.19 -5.66 0.51
N MET A 103 1.50 -5.54 1.82
CA MET A 103 1.54 -6.68 2.75
C MET A 103 0.19 -7.38 2.90
N CYS A 104 -0.93 -6.66 2.88
CA CYS A 104 -2.25 -7.28 2.88
C CYS A 104 -2.52 -8.04 1.57
N LEU A 105 -2.02 -7.53 0.45
CA LEU A 105 -2.22 -8.13 -0.88
C LEU A 105 -1.46 -9.44 -1.08
N VAL A 106 -0.34 -9.68 -0.36
CA VAL A 106 0.34 -10.99 -0.39
C VAL A 106 -0.39 -12.07 0.43
N CYS A 107 -1.33 -11.69 1.30
CA CYS A 107 -2.22 -12.64 1.96
C CYS A 107 -3.26 -13.20 0.99
N ASP A 108 -3.79 -14.41 1.30
CA ASP A 108 -4.83 -15.03 0.48
C ASP A 108 -6.17 -14.32 0.68
N TYR A 109 -6.47 -13.97 1.94
CA TYR A 109 -7.67 -13.22 2.31
C TYR A 109 -7.34 -11.99 3.17
N ARG A 110 -8.27 -11.03 3.19
CA ARG A 110 -8.19 -9.77 3.92
C ARG A 110 -9.50 -9.52 4.66
N VAL A 111 -9.46 -9.54 5.99
CA VAL A 111 -10.57 -9.13 6.86
C VAL A 111 -10.26 -7.75 7.39
N MET A 112 -11.18 -6.82 7.27
CA MET A 112 -11.00 -5.41 7.59
C MET A 112 -11.94 -4.96 8.70
N SER A 113 -11.41 -4.21 9.67
CA SER A 113 -12.24 -3.53 10.65
C SER A 113 -13.04 -2.40 10.01
N GLU A 114 -14.26 -2.17 10.46
CA GLU A 114 -15.11 -1.05 10.02
C GLU A 114 -14.51 0.34 10.30
N ALA A 115 -13.51 0.44 11.16
CA ALA A 115 -12.77 1.66 11.45
C ALA A 115 -11.49 1.83 10.60
N ALA A 116 -11.11 0.82 9.81
CA ALA A 116 -9.87 0.81 9.05
C ALA A 116 -9.98 1.56 7.71
N GLN A 117 -8.83 1.80 7.09
CA GLN A 117 -8.71 2.34 5.73
C GLN A 117 -7.54 1.66 5.02
N VAL A 118 -7.69 1.42 3.72
CA VAL A 118 -6.66 0.80 2.88
C VAL A 118 -6.41 1.64 1.63
N GLY A 119 -5.19 1.59 1.09
CA GLY A 119 -4.89 2.28 -0.17
C GLY A 119 -3.41 2.35 -0.52
N LEU A 120 -3.15 2.81 -1.74
CA LEU A 120 -1.81 2.97 -2.31
C LEU A 120 -1.60 4.44 -2.70
N PRO A 121 -1.16 5.32 -1.76
CA PRO A 121 -1.10 6.76 -1.96
C PRO A 121 0.22 7.26 -2.57
N GLU A 122 1.10 6.37 -3.02
CA GLU A 122 2.48 6.67 -3.43
C GLU A 122 2.58 7.69 -4.55
N ILE A 123 1.55 7.77 -5.41
CA ILE A 123 1.53 8.73 -6.52
C ILE A 123 1.66 10.18 -6.00
N LYS A 124 1.17 10.48 -4.80
CA LYS A 124 1.30 11.82 -4.17
C LYS A 124 2.75 12.20 -3.86
N LEU A 125 3.65 11.24 -3.85
CA LEU A 125 5.08 11.42 -3.66
C LEU A 125 5.86 11.46 -4.98
N GLY A 126 5.16 11.44 -6.12
CA GLY A 126 5.80 11.37 -7.43
C GLY A 126 6.38 10.00 -7.79
N ILE A 127 6.04 8.97 -7.04
CA ILE A 127 6.36 7.56 -7.26
C ILE A 127 5.06 6.75 -7.38
N TYR A 128 5.13 5.44 -7.44
CA TYR A 128 3.96 4.55 -7.37
C TYR A 128 4.29 3.31 -6.53
N PRO A 129 3.35 2.38 -6.23
CA PRO A 129 3.61 1.21 -5.40
C PRO A 129 4.79 0.38 -5.91
N GLY A 130 5.71 0.02 -5.02
CA GLY A 130 6.97 -0.63 -5.34
C GLY A 130 7.25 -1.94 -4.60
N PHE A 131 6.28 -2.45 -3.80
CA PHE A 131 6.38 -3.75 -3.13
C PHE A 131 5.39 -4.79 -3.71
N GLY A 132 5.05 -4.63 -4.99
CA GLY A 132 4.17 -5.51 -5.73
C GLY A 132 2.72 -5.04 -5.78
N GLY A 133 2.43 -3.81 -5.38
CA GLY A 133 1.07 -3.27 -5.35
C GLY A 133 0.45 -3.11 -6.73
N THR A 134 1.21 -2.68 -7.73
CA THR A 134 0.70 -2.58 -9.12
C THR A 134 0.33 -3.95 -9.67
N VAL A 135 1.12 -4.96 -9.32
CA VAL A 135 0.97 -6.33 -9.80
C VAL A 135 -0.21 -7.01 -9.11
N ARG A 136 -0.27 -6.97 -7.77
CA ARG A 136 -1.27 -7.73 -7.00
C ARG A 136 -2.63 -7.06 -7.00
N LEU A 137 -2.69 -5.73 -6.84
CA LEU A 137 -3.97 -5.04 -6.78
C LEU A 137 -4.74 -5.17 -8.10
N SER A 138 -4.05 -5.01 -9.25
CA SER A 138 -4.67 -5.14 -10.57
C SER A 138 -5.24 -6.54 -10.86
N ARG A 139 -4.69 -7.56 -10.22
CA ARG A 139 -5.19 -8.94 -10.30
C ARG A 139 -6.33 -9.22 -9.33
N VAL A 140 -6.37 -8.52 -8.20
CA VAL A 140 -7.41 -8.69 -7.16
C VAL A 140 -8.68 -7.94 -7.51
N ILE A 141 -8.59 -6.67 -7.97
CA ILE A 141 -9.76 -5.81 -8.20
C ILE A 141 -9.97 -5.41 -9.67
N GLY A 142 -9.17 -5.95 -10.58
CA GLY A 142 -9.18 -5.58 -12.00
C GLY A 142 -8.44 -4.28 -12.31
N ILE A 143 -8.10 -4.08 -13.60
CA ILE A 143 -7.26 -2.96 -14.04
C ILE A 143 -7.92 -1.60 -13.77
N ASP A 144 -9.20 -1.45 -14.11
CA ASP A 144 -9.89 -0.16 -14.03
C ASP A 144 -9.92 0.37 -12.59
N ASN A 145 -10.34 -0.47 -11.64
CA ASN A 145 -10.35 -0.14 -10.22
C ASN A 145 -8.93 0.10 -9.70
N ALA A 146 -7.98 -0.75 -10.08
CA ALA A 146 -6.59 -0.62 -9.62
C ALA A 146 -5.95 0.69 -10.10
N VAL A 147 -6.16 1.07 -11.37
CA VAL A 147 -5.71 2.37 -11.89
C VAL A 147 -6.36 3.53 -11.11
N GLU A 148 -7.69 3.48 -10.88
CA GLU A 148 -8.36 4.52 -10.10
C GLU A 148 -7.76 4.64 -8.71
N TRP A 149 -7.59 3.51 -7.99
CA TRP A 149 -7.05 3.51 -6.63
C TRP A 149 -5.65 4.13 -6.56
N MET A 150 -4.75 3.72 -7.45
CA MET A 150 -3.37 4.18 -7.46
C MET A 150 -3.20 5.59 -8.02
N ALA A 151 -3.93 5.95 -9.08
CA ALA A 151 -3.81 7.28 -9.70
C ALA A 151 -4.50 8.38 -8.87
N MET A 152 -5.62 8.09 -8.20
CA MET A 152 -6.30 9.04 -7.32
C MET A 152 -5.71 9.07 -5.92
N ALA A 153 -5.06 8.00 -5.48
CA ALA A 153 -4.36 7.88 -4.19
C ALA A 153 -5.23 8.29 -2.98
N VAL A 154 -6.52 7.97 -3.02
CA VAL A 154 -7.46 8.23 -1.93
C VAL A 154 -7.65 6.95 -1.14
N PRO A 155 -7.33 6.93 0.16
CA PRO A 155 -7.60 5.77 1.00
C PRO A 155 -9.07 5.38 0.97
N LYS A 156 -9.35 4.12 0.79
CA LYS A 156 -10.71 3.59 0.70
C LYS A 156 -11.22 3.14 2.06
N LYS A 157 -12.44 3.52 2.35
CA LYS A 157 -13.18 3.06 3.54
C LYS A 157 -13.68 1.63 3.33
N PRO A 158 -14.09 0.91 4.39
CA PRO A 158 -14.43 -0.51 4.33
C PRO A 158 -15.48 -0.86 3.28
N ALA A 159 -16.55 -0.07 3.18
CA ALA A 159 -17.61 -0.33 2.21
C ALA A 159 -17.13 -0.26 0.75
N ALA A 160 -16.24 0.69 0.43
CA ALA A 160 -15.65 0.81 -0.91
C ALA A 160 -14.65 -0.31 -1.16
N ALA A 161 -13.79 -0.63 -0.19
CA ALA A 161 -12.81 -1.69 -0.30
C ALA A 161 -13.47 -3.08 -0.51
N LEU A 162 -14.59 -3.34 0.19
CA LEU A 162 -15.37 -4.56 0.03
C LEU A 162 -16.08 -4.61 -1.33
N LYS A 163 -16.70 -3.49 -1.73
CA LYS A 163 -17.38 -3.38 -3.04
C LYS A 163 -16.44 -3.65 -4.20
N ASP A 164 -15.23 -3.10 -4.15
CA ASP A 164 -14.24 -3.26 -5.20
C ASP A 164 -13.50 -4.62 -5.14
N GLY A 165 -13.75 -5.44 -4.10
CA GLY A 165 -13.12 -6.75 -3.91
C GLY A 165 -11.69 -6.70 -3.34
N ALA A 166 -11.26 -5.53 -2.86
CA ALA A 166 -9.93 -5.35 -2.28
C ALA A 166 -9.80 -6.01 -0.89
N VAL A 167 -10.93 -6.21 -0.20
CA VAL A 167 -11.03 -7.00 1.03
C VAL A 167 -12.18 -8.01 0.93
N ASP A 168 -12.08 -9.11 1.67
CA ASP A 168 -13.01 -10.23 1.57
C ASP A 168 -14.15 -10.14 2.62
N ALA A 169 -13.90 -9.43 3.72
CA ALA A 169 -14.92 -9.19 4.76
C ALA A 169 -14.65 -7.89 5.52
N VAL A 170 -15.73 -7.31 6.06
CA VAL A 170 -15.68 -6.17 6.98
C VAL A 170 -16.44 -6.56 8.25
N VAL A 171 -15.79 -6.33 9.40
CA VAL A 171 -16.34 -6.72 10.71
C VAL A 171 -16.10 -5.62 11.76
N ALA A 172 -16.83 -5.65 12.85
CA ALA A 172 -16.57 -4.81 14.01
C ALA A 172 -15.16 -5.06 14.58
N ALA A 173 -14.54 -4.05 15.15
CA ALA A 173 -13.13 -4.10 15.56
C ALA A 173 -12.86 -5.20 16.59
N ASP A 174 -13.78 -5.46 17.51
CA ASP A 174 -13.69 -6.51 18.54
C ASP A 174 -13.84 -7.94 17.99
N LYS A 175 -14.30 -8.09 16.75
CA LYS A 175 -14.50 -9.39 16.04
C LYS A 175 -13.39 -9.67 15.02
N LEU A 176 -12.49 -8.74 14.79
CA LEU A 176 -11.53 -8.81 13.67
C LEU A 176 -10.64 -10.04 13.74
N THR A 177 -10.01 -10.28 14.87
CA THR A 177 -9.07 -11.41 15.05
C THR A 177 -9.81 -12.75 14.97
N ASP A 178 -10.97 -12.85 15.60
CA ASP A 178 -11.79 -14.08 15.57
C ASP A 178 -12.25 -14.42 14.16
N ALA A 179 -12.70 -13.41 13.40
CA ALA A 179 -13.11 -13.58 12.01
C ALA A 179 -11.94 -14.01 11.10
N ALA A 180 -10.76 -13.45 11.30
CA ALA A 180 -9.58 -13.85 10.55
C ALA A 180 -9.13 -15.27 10.88
N ILE A 181 -9.17 -15.67 12.16
CA ILE A 181 -8.88 -17.05 12.60
C ILE A 181 -9.92 -18.03 12.02
N ASP A 182 -11.20 -17.67 12.04
CA ASP A 182 -12.24 -18.51 11.47
C ASP A 182 -12.04 -18.72 9.97
N LEU A 183 -11.66 -17.69 9.24
CA LEU A 183 -11.37 -17.79 7.80
C LEU A 183 -10.16 -18.70 7.53
N VAL A 184 -9.11 -18.66 8.35
CA VAL A 184 -8.00 -19.63 8.27
C VAL A 184 -8.52 -21.06 8.51
N LYS A 185 -9.39 -21.27 9.52
CA LYS A 185 -9.96 -22.59 9.78
C LYS A 185 -10.83 -23.07 8.62
N GLN A 186 -11.61 -22.20 8.00
CA GLN A 186 -12.41 -22.52 6.81
C GLN A 186 -11.52 -22.92 5.63
N ALA A 187 -10.40 -22.21 5.42
CA ALA A 187 -9.41 -22.54 4.39
C ALA A 187 -8.76 -23.90 4.62
N LEU A 188 -8.40 -24.22 5.87
CA LEU A 188 -7.85 -25.53 6.24
C LEU A 188 -8.88 -26.67 6.11
N ALA A 189 -10.16 -26.38 6.34
CA ALA A 189 -11.25 -27.34 6.17
C ALA A 189 -11.70 -27.49 4.70
N GLY A 190 -11.10 -26.78 3.75
CA GLY A 190 -11.45 -26.80 2.34
C GLY A 190 -12.80 -26.16 2.01
N ARG A 191 -13.35 -25.33 2.91
CA ARG A 191 -14.61 -24.60 2.68
C ARG A 191 -14.43 -23.37 1.79
N VAL A 192 -13.21 -22.83 1.73
CA VAL A 192 -12.79 -21.76 0.83
C VAL A 192 -11.49 -22.17 0.15
N ASP A 193 -11.36 -21.87 -1.13
CA ASP A 193 -10.21 -22.26 -1.94
C ASP A 193 -9.15 -21.14 -1.93
N TRP A 194 -8.30 -21.14 -0.91
CA TRP A 194 -7.21 -20.19 -0.77
C TRP A 194 -6.11 -20.37 -1.85
N LYS A 195 -5.95 -21.58 -2.40
CA LYS A 195 -4.98 -21.83 -3.47
C LYS A 195 -5.42 -21.19 -4.77
N ALA A 196 -6.69 -21.34 -5.16
CA ALA A 196 -7.24 -20.65 -6.31
C ALA A 196 -7.17 -19.13 -6.15
N LYS A 197 -7.48 -18.61 -4.94
CA LYS A 197 -7.38 -17.18 -4.62
C LYS A 197 -5.95 -16.66 -4.76
N ARG A 198 -4.95 -17.45 -4.37
CA ARG A 198 -3.53 -17.12 -4.57
C ARG A 198 -3.16 -17.16 -6.04
N GLN A 199 -3.58 -18.21 -6.75
CA GLN A 199 -3.25 -18.41 -8.17
C GLN A 199 -3.69 -17.22 -9.04
N GLU A 200 -4.81 -16.57 -8.71
CA GLU A 200 -5.26 -15.35 -9.40
C GLU A 200 -4.21 -14.23 -9.38
N LYS A 201 -3.40 -14.16 -8.32
CA LYS A 201 -2.33 -13.15 -8.19
C LYS A 201 -1.03 -13.55 -8.91
N LEU A 202 -0.83 -14.83 -9.16
CA LEU A 202 0.35 -15.38 -9.83
C LEU A 202 0.20 -15.37 -11.36
N ASP A 203 -1.02 -15.57 -11.84
CA ASP A 203 -1.35 -15.64 -13.25
C ASP A 203 -1.34 -14.26 -13.95
N PRO A 204 -1.19 -14.21 -15.26
CA PRO A 204 -1.49 -13.02 -16.06
C PRO A 204 -2.93 -12.53 -15.82
N ILE A 205 -3.18 -11.24 -16.04
CA ILE A 205 -4.53 -10.68 -15.95
C ILE A 205 -5.39 -11.33 -17.05
N LYS A 206 -6.58 -11.82 -16.66
CA LYS A 206 -7.52 -12.55 -17.53
C LYS A 206 -8.26 -11.60 -18.49
N LEU A 207 -7.55 -10.94 -19.38
CA LEU A 207 -8.10 -10.09 -20.43
C LEU A 207 -7.47 -10.51 -21.76
N ASN A 208 -8.28 -10.57 -22.81
CA ASN A 208 -7.71 -10.78 -24.16
C ASN A 208 -6.98 -9.49 -24.63
N PRO A 209 -6.16 -9.56 -25.70
CA PRO A 209 -5.37 -8.42 -26.16
C PRO A 209 -6.20 -7.18 -26.53
N LEU A 210 -7.42 -7.33 -27.04
CA LEU A 210 -8.31 -6.23 -27.38
C LEU A 210 -8.85 -5.55 -26.11
N GLU A 211 -9.30 -6.36 -25.14
CA GLU A 211 -9.77 -5.86 -23.84
C GLU A 211 -8.67 -5.12 -23.10
N GLN A 212 -7.44 -5.65 -23.08
CA GLN A 212 -6.28 -4.97 -22.50
C GLN A 212 -6.01 -3.63 -23.19
N MET A 213 -5.99 -3.61 -24.51
CA MET A 213 -5.78 -2.38 -25.27
C MET A 213 -6.86 -1.34 -24.95
N MET A 214 -8.12 -1.73 -24.90
CA MET A 214 -9.24 -0.83 -24.58
C MET A 214 -9.13 -0.29 -23.13
N ALA A 215 -8.89 -1.17 -22.15
CA ALA A 215 -8.74 -0.78 -20.74
C ALA A 215 -7.59 0.22 -20.54
N PHE A 216 -6.40 -0.07 -21.09
CA PHE A 216 -5.26 0.83 -20.94
C PHE A 216 -5.40 2.13 -21.74
N ASN A 217 -6.01 2.14 -22.92
CA ASN A 217 -6.28 3.38 -23.65
C ASN A 217 -7.28 4.28 -22.90
N THR A 218 -8.34 3.70 -22.33
CA THR A 218 -9.30 4.41 -21.50
C THR A 218 -8.65 4.96 -20.25
N ALA A 219 -7.88 4.13 -19.53
CA ALA A 219 -7.16 4.55 -18.33
C ALA A 219 -6.15 5.66 -18.61
N LYS A 220 -5.35 5.53 -19.69
CA LYS A 220 -4.42 6.57 -20.14
C LYS A 220 -5.14 7.87 -20.47
N GLY A 221 -6.24 7.81 -21.21
CA GLY A 221 -7.05 9.00 -21.53
C GLY A 221 -7.55 9.70 -20.27
N ALA A 222 -8.10 8.98 -19.32
CA ALA A 222 -8.66 9.53 -18.08
C ALA A 222 -7.60 10.11 -17.13
N VAL A 223 -6.47 9.41 -16.97
CA VAL A 223 -5.41 9.82 -16.03
C VAL A 223 -4.57 10.95 -16.61
N LEU A 224 -4.12 10.84 -17.86
CA LEU A 224 -3.22 11.82 -18.47
C LEU A 224 -3.92 13.12 -18.87
N ALA A 225 -5.25 13.12 -18.98
CA ALA A 225 -6.02 14.36 -19.08
C ALA A 225 -5.91 15.24 -17.83
N LYS A 226 -5.64 14.63 -16.67
CA LYS A 226 -5.50 15.31 -15.36
C LYS A 226 -4.05 15.54 -14.94
N ALA A 227 -3.12 14.77 -15.48
CA ALA A 227 -1.71 14.79 -15.09
C ALA A 227 -0.83 14.88 -16.34
N ASN A 228 -0.30 16.08 -16.63
CA ASN A 228 0.64 16.26 -17.74
C ASN A 228 1.95 15.51 -17.44
N PRO A 229 2.35 14.49 -18.24
CA PRO A 229 3.53 13.68 -17.97
C PRO A 229 4.86 14.47 -17.92
N ALA A 230 4.94 15.61 -18.61
CA ALA A 230 6.13 16.47 -18.56
C ALA A 230 6.30 17.16 -17.20
N GLN A 231 5.20 17.42 -16.50
CA GLN A 231 5.19 18.04 -15.17
C GLN A 231 5.08 17.03 -14.04
N TYR A 232 4.40 15.92 -14.29
CA TYR A 232 4.14 14.88 -13.30
C TYR A 232 4.23 13.49 -13.95
N PRO A 233 5.44 12.91 -14.09
CA PRO A 233 5.66 11.69 -14.86
C PRO A 233 5.13 10.41 -14.21
N ALA A 234 5.02 10.35 -12.88
CA ALA A 234 4.67 9.13 -12.16
C ALA A 234 3.36 8.47 -12.61
N PRO A 235 2.23 9.17 -12.91
CA PRO A 235 1.02 8.53 -13.41
C PRO A 235 1.21 7.82 -14.75
N LYS A 236 2.02 8.39 -15.65
CA LYS A 236 2.34 7.74 -16.93
C LYS A 236 3.19 6.50 -16.71
N LEU A 237 4.22 6.58 -15.87
CA LEU A 237 5.10 5.46 -15.56
C LEU A 237 4.35 4.32 -14.86
N LEU A 238 3.40 4.64 -13.97
CA LEU A 238 2.48 3.68 -13.37
C LEU A 238 1.69 2.92 -14.45
N LEU A 239 1.06 3.63 -15.38
CA LEU A 239 0.27 3.02 -16.45
C LEU A 239 1.12 2.16 -17.39
N ASP A 240 2.33 2.62 -17.72
CA ASP A 240 3.26 1.87 -18.55
C ASP A 240 3.71 0.58 -17.85
N SER A 241 3.99 0.63 -16.54
CA SER A 241 4.34 -0.55 -15.73
C SER A 241 3.19 -1.56 -15.64
N LEU A 242 1.97 -1.10 -15.36
CA LEU A 242 0.77 -1.93 -15.34
C LEU A 242 0.55 -2.63 -16.69
N GLN A 243 0.68 -1.88 -17.79
CA GLN A 243 0.51 -2.44 -19.14
C GLN A 243 1.59 -3.47 -19.46
N ALA A 244 2.85 -3.21 -19.10
CA ALA A 244 3.95 -4.14 -19.33
C ALA A 244 3.78 -5.46 -18.54
N GLY A 245 3.22 -5.38 -17.31
CA GLY A 245 3.02 -6.54 -16.45
C GLY A 245 1.71 -7.30 -16.67
N ALA A 246 0.75 -6.75 -17.44
CA ALA A 246 -0.62 -7.30 -17.52
C ALA A 246 -0.69 -8.72 -18.09
N SER A 247 0.09 -9.00 -19.13
CA SER A 247 0.14 -10.30 -19.80
C SER A 247 1.21 -11.24 -19.24
N SER A 248 1.92 -10.83 -18.18
CA SER A 248 3.02 -11.57 -17.58
C SER A 248 2.57 -12.29 -16.31
N THR A 249 3.34 -13.30 -15.90
CA THR A 249 3.23 -13.87 -14.55
C THR A 249 3.61 -12.84 -13.50
N ARG A 250 3.30 -13.11 -12.22
CA ARG A 250 3.66 -12.23 -11.09
C ARG A 250 5.13 -11.80 -11.14
N ASP A 251 6.04 -12.75 -11.30
CA ASP A 251 7.48 -12.48 -11.14
C ASP A 251 8.03 -11.58 -12.25
N ASP A 252 7.57 -11.74 -13.48
CA ASP A 252 7.97 -10.85 -14.58
C ASP A 252 7.29 -9.49 -14.50
N ALA A 253 6.04 -9.44 -14.02
CA ALA A 253 5.34 -8.18 -13.76
C ALA A 253 6.02 -7.37 -12.65
N LEU A 254 6.53 -8.03 -11.59
CA LEU A 254 7.29 -7.38 -10.52
C LEU A 254 8.62 -6.78 -11.01
N LYS A 255 9.30 -7.42 -11.97
CA LYS A 255 10.48 -6.83 -12.60
C LYS A 255 10.12 -5.55 -13.38
N ALA A 256 9.00 -5.56 -14.10
CA ALA A 256 8.50 -4.37 -14.80
C ALA A 256 8.11 -3.26 -13.80
N GLU A 257 7.49 -3.62 -12.65
CA GLU A 257 7.19 -2.70 -11.56
C GLU A 257 8.47 -2.05 -11.02
N ALA A 258 9.49 -2.84 -10.66
CA ALA A 258 10.75 -2.33 -10.11
C ALA A 258 11.47 -1.37 -11.08
N GLN A 259 11.54 -1.73 -12.37
CA GLN A 259 12.16 -0.89 -13.40
C GLN A 259 11.43 0.44 -13.60
N GLY A 260 10.11 0.40 -13.67
CA GLY A 260 9.32 1.60 -13.83
C GLY A 260 9.28 2.46 -12.55
N PHE A 261 9.25 1.83 -11.37
CA PHE A 261 9.38 2.51 -10.07
C PHE A 261 10.69 3.29 -9.98
N ALA A 262 11.80 2.66 -10.35
CA ALA A 262 13.12 3.30 -10.35
C ALA A 262 13.14 4.55 -11.24
N LYS A 263 12.54 4.48 -12.44
CA LYS A 263 12.39 5.65 -13.34
C LYS A 263 11.58 6.78 -12.71
N ALA A 264 10.52 6.46 -11.96
CA ALA A 264 9.75 7.46 -11.25
C ALA A 264 10.53 8.07 -10.09
N ALA A 265 11.21 7.24 -9.31
CA ALA A 265 11.92 7.61 -8.09
C ALA A 265 13.10 8.58 -8.32
N ILE A 266 13.81 8.47 -9.47
CA ILE A 266 14.91 9.38 -9.82
C ILE A 266 14.46 10.72 -10.39
N THR A 267 13.15 10.96 -10.56
CA THR A 267 12.66 12.22 -11.13
C THR A 267 12.83 13.37 -10.13
N PRO A 268 13.13 14.60 -10.60
CA PRO A 268 13.14 15.78 -9.74
C PRO A 268 11.82 16.00 -9.00
N GLN A 269 10.68 15.61 -9.62
CA GLN A 269 9.36 15.71 -9.02
C GLN A 269 9.23 14.79 -7.80
N ALA A 270 9.68 13.54 -7.89
CA ALA A 270 9.69 12.62 -6.75
C ALA A 270 10.55 13.18 -5.62
N GLY A 271 11.77 13.62 -5.90
CA GLY A 271 12.64 14.23 -4.91
C GLY A 271 12.00 15.43 -4.20
N ALA A 272 11.36 16.33 -4.97
CA ALA A 272 10.71 17.51 -4.42
C ALA A 272 9.48 17.15 -3.55
N LEU A 273 8.64 16.21 -3.98
CA LEU A 273 7.43 15.80 -3.26
C LEU A 273 7.76 14.99 -2.00
N ILE A 274 8.75 14.12 -2.05
CA ILE A 274 9.25 13.40 -0.88
C ILE A 274 9.85 14.38 0.13
N GLY A 275 10.67 15.34 -0.33
CA GLY A 275 11.21 16.39 0.54
C GLY A 275 10.12 17.22 1.20
N LEU A 276 9.09 17.63 0.44
CA LEU A 276 7.93 18.35 0.97
C LEU A 276 7.19 17.53 2.03
N PHE A 277 6.96 16.25 1.78
CA PHE A 277 6.31 15.35 2.73
C PHE A 277 7.11 15.22 4.03
N ILE A 278 8.42 14.99 3.95
CA ILE A 278 9.30 14.89 5.13
C ILE A 278 9.27 16.19 5.93
N ASN A 279 9.38 17.34 5.27
CA ASN A 279 9.32 18.65 5.91
C ASN A 279 7.98 18.91 6.61
N ASP A 280 6.86 18.52 5.98
CA ASP A 280 5.52 18.60 6.61
C ASP A 280 5.43 17.75 7.89
N GLN A 281 6.03 16.55 7.91
CA GLN A 281 6.09 15.72 9.13
C GLN A 281 6.92 16.39 10.24
N VAL A 282 8.04 17.03 9.90
CA VAL A 282 8.87 17.78 10.86
C VAL A 282 8.08 18.95 11.43
N VAL A 283 7.39 19.73 10.60
CA VAL A 283 6.56 20.86 11.03
C VAL A 283 5.43 20.38 11.95
N LYS A 284 4.71 19.32 11.58
CA LYS A 284 3.64 18.72 12.38
C LYS A 284 4.12 18.23 13.75
N LYS A 285 5.27 17.54 13.77
CA LYS A 285 5.90 17.06 15.01
C LYS A 285 6.30 18.22 15.91
N THR A 286 6.85 19.29 15.33
CA THR A 286 7.25 20.51 16.05
C THR A 286 6.01 21.22 16.60
N ALA A 287 4.96 21.41 15.80
CA ALA A 287 3.70 22.02 16.26
C ALA A 287 3.11 21.27 17.46
N LYS A 288 3.00 19.93 17.37
CA LYS A 288 2.51 19.10 18.50
C LYS A 288 3.32 19.28 19.79
N LYS A 289 4.64 19.51 19.67
CA LYS A 289 5.49 19.75 20.84
C LYS A 289 5.11 21.05 21.56
N TYR A 290 4.77 22.10 20.79
CA TYR A 290 4.34 23.38 21.35
C TYR A 290 2.88 23.37 21.83
N GLU A 291 2.01 22.61 21.16
CA GLU A 291 0.60 22.42 21.58
C GLU A 291 0.48 21.72 22.94
N LYS A 292 1.45 20.85 23.29
CA LYS A 292 1.43 20.01 24.49
C LYS A 292 1.45 20.77 25.82
N GLY A 293 1.64 22.08 25.81
CA GLY A 293 1.60 22.99 26.99
C GLY A 293 0.75 24.23 26.75
N ALA A 294 0.05 24.29 25.62
CA ALA A 294 -0.77 25.45 25.27
C ALA A 294 -2.05 25.50 26.11
N HIS A 295 -2.43 26.69 26.54
CA HIS A 295 -3.75 26.90 27.18
C HIS A 295 -4.87 26.71 26.15
N PRO A 296 -6.05 26.23 26.57
CA PRO A 296 -7.22 26.13 25.69
C PRO A 296 -7.55 27.50 25.11
N VAL A 297 -7.67 27.57 23.78
CA VAL A 297 -8.07 28.78 23.06
C VAL A 297 -9.61 28.81 23.03
N ASN A 298 -10.23 29.60 23.92
CA ASN A 298 -11.69 29.70 23.98
C ASN A 298 -12.26 30.76 23.03
N GLN A 299 -11.45 31.70 22.55
CA GLN A 299 -11.86 32.73 21.61
C GLN A 299 -10.73 33.01 20.62
N ALA A 300 -11.08 33.13 19.35
CA ALA A 300 -10.17 33.51 18.29
C ALA A 300 -10.81 34.58 17.40
N ALA A 301 -10.01 35.52 16.91
CA ALA A 301 -10.43 36.53 15.96
C ALA A 301 -9.62 36.44 14.68
N VAL A 302 -10.30 36.65 13.54
CA VAL A 302 -9.66 36.75 12.23
C VAL A 302 -9.75 38.20 11.78
N LEU A 303 -8.60 38.85 11.70
CA LEU A 303 -8.50 40.23 11.17
C LEU A 303 -8.30 40.16 9.65
N GLY A 304 -9.26 40.75 8.94
CA GLY A 304 -9.28 40.76 7.46
C GLY A 304 -10.44 39.96 6.88
N ALA A 305 -11.23 40.59 6.05
CA ALA A 305 -12.43 40.04 5.39
C ALA A 305 -12.16 39.60 3.94
N GLY A 306 -10.90 39.51 3.50
CA GLY A 306 -10.55 39.03 2.17
C GLY A 306 -10.76 37.52 2.02
N ILE A 307 -10.52 36.98 0.82
CA ILE A 307 -10.73 35.57 0.44
C ILE A 307 -10.13 34.61 1.47
N MET A 308 -8.89 34.85 1.93
CA MET A 308 -8.22 34.01 2.93
C MET A 308 -8.75 34.17 4.36
N GLY A 309 -9.39 35.29 4.69
CA GLY A 309 -9.98 35.52 6.01
C GLY A 309 -11.25 34.70 6.24
N GLY A 310 -12.09 34.59 5.19
CA GLY A 310 -13.31 33.75 5.22
C GLY A 310 -12.98 32.27 5.34
N ASP A 311 -12.00 31.78 4.59
CA ASP A 311 -11.55 30.39 4.63
C ASP A 311 -10.99 29.99 6.00
N ARG A 312 -10.16 30.83 6.63
CA ARG A 312 -9.61 30.58 7.98
C ARG A 312 -10.68 30.47 9.06
N LYS A 313 -11.79 31.18 8.92
CA LYS A 313 -12.91 31.10 9.86
C LYS A 313 -13.66 29.75 9.74
N SER A 314 -13.82 29.23 8.53
CA SER A 314 -14.56 27.99 8.25
C SER A 314 -13.78 26.72 8.59
N THR A 315 -12.45 26.77 8.60
CA THR A 315 -11.58 25.59 8.79
C THR A 315 -11.15 25.36 10.25
N ARG A 316 -11.47 26.26 11.19
CA ARG A 316 -11.03 26.18 12.59
C ARG A 316 -12.15 26.23 13.63
N LEU A 317 -13.38 26.11 13.24
CA LEU A 317 -14.54 25.87 14.11
C LEU A 317 -15.13 24.50 13.80
#